data_dd1519afb73597869e9a54e8f86ad384
#
_entry.id   dd1519afb73597869e9a54e8f86ad384
#
_cell.length_a   1.000
_cell.length_b   1.000
_cell.length_c   1.000
_cell.angle_alpha   90.00
_cell.angle_beta   90.00
_cell.angle_gamma   90.00
#
_symmetry.space_group_name_H-M   'P 1'
#
loop_
_entity.id
_entity.type
_entity.pdbx_description
1 polymer ?
#
loop_
_entity_poly.entity_id
_entity_poly.type
_entity_poly.pdbx_seq_one_letter_code
_entity_poly.pdbx_strand_id
1 'polypeptide(L)'
;MKLLMHICCAPCANLPIDVLRADGIDLTGYWYNPNIHPFTEYRARRNCLQEYAKTIDLPLLVRDDYGLRPFVRAVADDIAGRCVKCYEMRLFEAARMAKEGGFDAFTSSLFISPYQQHELMRDVAYRACEAYGVQFYYQDFRPLFRDGQTRARELGFYIQKYCGCVFSEQERYQKPSRIIP
;
A
#
# COMPACT_ATOMS: atom_id res chain seq x y z
N MET A 1 -8.45 10.21 17.97
CA MET A 1 -7.32 10.45 17.03
C MET A 1 -7.81 10.21 15.62
N LYS A 2 -7.63 11.17 14.73
CA LYS A 2 -7.96 11.04 13.29
C LYS A 2 -6.75 10.49 12.54
N LEU A 3 -6.88 9.31 11.96
CA LEU A 3 -5.77 8.61 11.31
C LEU A 3 -6.04 8.41 9.81
N LEU A 4 -5.08 8.81 8.97
CA LEU A 4 -5.08 8.49 7.55
C LEU A 4 -4.30 7.21 7.30
N MET A 5 -4.95 6.19 6.74
CA MET A 5 -4.29 4.92 6.41
C MET A 5 -4.08 4.81 4.89
N HIS A 6 -2.83 4.86 4.45
CA HIS A 6 -2.51 4.47 3.07
C HIS A 6 -2.84 2.99 2.86
N ILE A 7 -3.61 2.68 1.81
CA ILE A 7 -4.07 1.32 1.52
C ILE A 7 -3.60 0.88 0.13
N CYS A 8 -2.84 -0.22 0.08
CA CYS A 8 -2.36 -0.80 -1.18
C CYS A 8 -3.37 -1.76 -1.84
N CYS A 9 -4.26 -2.39 -1.07
CA CYS A 9 -5.31 -3.31 -1.54
C CYS A 9 -6.23 -3.72 -0.39
N ALA A 10 -7.42 -4.19 -0.68
CA ALA A 10 -8.36 -4.67 0.34
C ALA A 10 -7.84 -5.86 1.17
N PRO A 11 -7.19 -6.90 0.55
CA PRO A 11 -6.61 -8.01 1.33
C PRO A 11 -5.59 -7.59 2.38
N CYS A 12 -4.86 -6.50 2.16
CA CYS A 12 -3.85 -6.01 3.11
C CYS A 12 -4.45 -5.11 4.19
N ALA A 13 -5.66 -4.60 4.00
CA ALA A 13 -6.26 -3.60 4.86
C ALA A 13 -7.32 -4.17 5.82
N ASN A 14 -7.93 -5.32 5.50
CA ASN A 14 -9.13 -5.80 6.19
C ASN A 14 -8.96 -5.97 7.72
N LEU A 15 -7.94 -6.67 8.20
CA LEU A 15 -7.70 -6.82 9.62
C LEU A 15 -7.07 -5.60 10.29
N PRO A 16 -6.08 -4.91 9.67
CA PRO A 16 -5.59 -3.64 10.21
C PRO A 16 -6.70 -2.60 10.46
N ILE A 17 -7.68 -2.49 9.57
CA ILE A 17 -8.84 -1.59 9.77
C ILE A 17 -9.61 -1.98 11.03
N ASP A 18 -9.90 -3.27 11.22
CA ASP A 18 -10.66 -3.73 12.39
C ASP A 18 -9.91 -3.45 13.69
N VAL A 19 -8.60 -3.74 13.73
CA VAL A 19 -7.76 -3.48 14.91
C VAL A 19 -7.75 -1.98 15.25
N LEU A 20 -7.48 -1.13 14.26
CA LEU A 20 -7.45 0.32 14.47
C LEU A 20 -8.80 0.88 14.93
N ARG A 21 -9.90 0.37 14.39
CA ARG A 21 -11.25 0.77 14.83
C ARG A 21 -11.58 0.26 16.23
N ALA A 22 -11.15 -0.95 16.57
CA ALA A 22 -11.32 -1.49 17.93
C ALA A 22 -10.58 -0.66 18.98
N ASP A 23 -9.46 -0.04 18.59
CA ASP A 23 -8.70 0.90 19.42
C ASP A 23 -9.34 2.32 19.48
N GLY A 24 -10.53 2.50 18.92
CA GLY A 24 -11.27 3.77 18.94
C GLY A 24 -10.71 4.84 18.02
N ILE A 25 -9.95 4.46 16.98
CA ILE A 25 -9.35 5.37 16.02
C ILE A 25 -10.39 5.80 14.97
N ASP A 26 -10.51 7.11 14.73
CA ASP A 26 -11.27 7.70 13.64
C ASP A 26 -10.46 7.54 12.34
N LEU A 27 -10.77 6.49 11.58
CA LEU A 27 -9.96 6.00 10.48
C LEU A 27 -10.52 6.42 9.13
N THR A 28 -9.67 7.01 8.30
CA THR A 28 -9.93 7.27 6.88
C THR A 28 -8.91 6.52 6.02
N GLY A 29 -9.37 5.77 5.02
CA GLY A 29 -8.53 5.12 4.04
C GLY A 29 -8.03 6.11 2.97
N TYR A 30 -6.83 5.86 2.43
CA TYR A 30 -6.26 6.62 1.33
C TYR A 30 -5.68 5.70 0.26
N TRP A 31 -6.20 5.79 -0.94
CA TRP A 31 -5.68 5.10 -2.12
C TRP A 31 -4.77 6.04 -2.91
N TYR A 32 -3.48 5.72 -2.97
CA TYR A 32 -2.51 6.28 -3.90
C TYR A 32 -1.40 5.26 -4.14
N ASN A 33 -1.41 4.62 -5.31
CA ASN A 33 -0.51 3.51 -5.62
C ASN A 33 0.04 3.61 -7.05
N PRO A 34 0.91 4.60 -7.34
CA PRO A 34 1.47 4.82 -8.67
C PRO A 34 2.42 3.69 -9.11
N ASN A 35 2.78 2.81 -8.21
CA ASN A 35 3.67 1.67 -8.40
C ASN A 35 2.95 0.39 -8.84
N ILE A 36 1.62 0.36 -8.93
CA ILE A 36 0.88 -0.85 -9.30
C ILE A 36 0.70 -0.91 -10.82
N HIS A 37 1.20 -1.97 -11.43
CA HIS A 37 1.21 -2.22 -12.88
C HIS A 37 0.87 -3.69 -13.19
N PRO A 38 0.31 -3.98 -14.38
CA PRO A 38 -0.21 -3.06 -15.38
C PRO A 38 -1.49 -2.35 -14.95
N PHE A 39 -2.09 -1.55 -15.81
CA PHE A 39 -3.32 -0.80 -15.51
C PHE A 39 -4.48 -1.70 -15.08
N THR A 40 -4.57 -2.91 -15.61
CA THR A 40 -5.61 -3.89 -15.23
C THR A 40 -5.48 -4.34 -13.78
N GLU A 41 -4.25 -4.56 -13.30
CA GLU A 41 -3.96 -4.88 -11.90
C GLU A 41 -4.26 -3.70 -10.98
N TYR A 42 -3.82 -2.49 -11.36
CA TYR A 42 -4.13 -1.26 -10.64
C TYR A 42 -5.64 -1.08 -10.47
N ARG A 43 -6.40 -1.20 -11.56
CA ARG A 43 -7.86 -1.08 -11.56
C ARG A 43 -8.54 -2.15 -10.69
N ALA A 44 -8.09 -3.40 -10.79
CA ALA A 44 -8.66 -4.50 -10.02
C ALA A 44 -8.51 -4.28 -8.50
N ARG A 45 -7.32 -3.88 -8.04
CA ARG A 45 -7.07 -3.59 -6.62
C ARG A 45 -7.85 -2.38 -6.13
N ARG A 46 -7.87 -1.30 -6.93
CA ARG A 46 -8.61 -0.07 -6.59
C ARG A 46 -10.11 -0.36 -6.45
N ASN A 47 -10.72 -1.01 -7.43
CA ASN A 47 -12.14 -1.30 -7.43
C ASN A 47 -12.53 -2.21 -6.25
N CYS A 48 -11.77 -3.27 -6.01
CA CYS A 48 -11.98 -4.15 -4.86
C CYS A 48 -11.93 -3.38 -3.53
N LEU A 49 -10.98 -2.46 -3.37
CA LEU A 49 -10.90 -1.62 -2.16
C LEU A 49 -12.09 -0.66 -2.05
N GLN A 50 -12.51 -0.03 -3.16
CA GLN A 50 -13.66 0.89 -3.15
C GLN A 50 -14.96 0.17 -2.78
N GLU A 51 -15.17 -1.04 -3.29
CA GLU A 51 -16.32 -1.86 -2.94
C GLU A 51 -16.27 -2.26 -1.45
N TYR A 52 -15.14 -2.75 -0.99
CA TYR A 52 -14.97 -3.12 0.43
C TYR A 52 -15.18 -1.93 1.36
N ALA A 53 -14.61 -0.78 1.06
CA ALA A 53 -14.78 0.42 1.88
C ALA A 53 -16.26 0.81 2.07
N LYS A 54 -17.08 0.64 1.02
CA LYS A 54 -18.54 0.87 1.11
C LYS A 54 -19.22 -0.13 2.04
N THR A 55 -18.83 -1.41 2.01
CA THR A 55 -19.49 -2.43 2.85
C THR A 55 -19.21 -2.29 4.33
N ILE A 56 -18.16 -1.57 4.69
CA ILE A 56 -17.74 -1.36 6.08
C ILE A 56 -17.85 0.11 6.53
N ASP A 57 -18.48 0.95 5.73
CA ASP A 57 -18.62 2.40 5.98
C ASP A 57 -17.28 3.07 6.31
N LEU A 58 -16.23 2.73 5.52
CA LEU A 58 -14.92 3.36 5.66
C LEU A 58 -14.84 4.59 4.75
N PRO A 59 -14.68 5.80 5.29
CA PRO A 59 -14.33 6.96 4.48
C PRO A 59 -13.06 6.66 3.67
N LEU A 60 -13.11 6.82 2.34
CA LEU A 60 -12.00 6.50 1.46
C LEU A 60 -11.71 7.66 0.51
N LEU A 61 -10.53 8.24 0.66
CA LEU A 61 -9.97 9.22 -0.28
C LEU A 61 -9.25 8.45 -1.40
N VAL A 62 -9.57 8.78 -2.64
CA VAL A 62 -8.98 8.11 -3.81
C VAL A 62 -8.27 9.13 -4.69
N ARG A 63 -6.95 9.03 -4.74
CA ARG A 63 -6.16 9.66 -5.78
C ARG A 63 -5.94 8.66 -6.91
N ASP A 64 -6.77 8.78 -7.96
CA ASP A 64 -6.77 7.87 -9.11
C ASP A 64 -5.71 8.27 -10.13
N ASP A 65 -4.47 7.98 -9.81
CA ASP A 65 -3.30 8.38 -10.59
C ASP A 65 -2.47 7.12 -10.93
N TYR A 66 -2.61 6.64 -12.17
CA TYR A 66 -1.85 5.49 -12.67
C TYR A 66 -0.43 5.92 -13.04
N GLY A 67 0.51 5.57 -12.20
CA GLY A 67 1.86 6.12 -12.20
C GLY A 67 2.94 5.32 -12.93
N LEU A 68 2.65 4.50 -13.96
CA LEU A 68 3.66 3.69 -14.63
C LEU A 68 4.87 4.52 -15.08
N ARG A 69 4.64 5.60 -15.83
CA ARG A 69 5.73 6.41 -16.40
C ARG A 69 6.57 7.11 -15.33
N PRO A 70 5.99 7.84 -14.34
CA PRO A 70 6.77 8.45 -13.29
C PRO A 70 7.49 7.41 -12.41
N PHE A 71 6.88 6.25 -12.11
CA PHE A 71 7.52 5.19 -11.37
C PHE A 71 8.75 4.64 -12.11
N VAL A 72 8.60 4.28 -13.39
CA VAL A 72 9.72 3.73 -14.19
C VAL A 72 10.86 4.74 -14.27
N ARG A 73 10.57 6.03 -14.52
CA ARG A 73 11.60 7.07 -14.52
C ARG A 73 12.33 7.20 -13.19
N ALA A 74 11.61 7.08 -12.07
CA ALA A 74 12.20 7.21 -10.74
C ALA A 74 13.14 6.06 -10.36
N VAL A 75 13.00 4.89 -11.00
CA VAL A 75 13.77 3.67 -10.67
C VAL A 75 14.68 3.19 -11.79
N ALA A 76 14.72 3.87 -12.94
CA ALA A 76 15.44 3.42 -14.14
C ALA A 76 16.94 3.22 -13.91
N ASP A 77 17.55 4.08 -13.10
CA ASP A 77 19.00 4.04 -12.82
C ASP A 77 19.37 3.02 -11.73
N ASP A 78 18.40 2.59 -10.91
CA ASP A 78 18.60 1.60 -9.85
C ASP A 78 17.34 0.73 -9.65
N ILE A 79 17.16 -0.23 -10.55
CA ILE A 79 16.02 -1.17 -10.47
C ILE A 79 16.13 -2.08 -9.24
N ALA A 80 17.34 -2.43 -8.81
CA ALA A 80 17.53 -3.28 -7.63
C ALA A 80 17.09 -2.56 -6.33
N GLY A 81 17.37 -1.26 -6.21
CA GLY A 81 16.95 -0.40 -5.09
C GLY A 81 15.55 0.20 -5.24
N ARG A 82 14.78 -0.18 -6.23
CA ARG A 82 13.46 0.39 -6.55
C ARG A 82 12.47 0.46 -5.40
N CYS A 83 12.60 -0.43 -4.40
CA CYS A 83 11.67 -0.47 -3.26
C CYS A 83 11.73 0.80 -2.42
N VAL A 84 12.91 1.43 -2.28
CA VAL A 84 13.05 2.72 -1.59
C VAL A 84 12.15 3.77 -2.26
N LYS A 85 12.29 3.93 -3.58
CA LYS A 85 11.49 4.88 -4.37
C LYS A 85 10.00 4.57 -4.30
N CYS A 86 9.65 3.28 -4.33
CA CYS A 86 8.28 2.82 -4.18
C CYS A 86 7.67 3.22 -2.84
N TYR A 87 8.40 3.10 -1.75
CA TYR A 87 7.95 3.53 -0.42
C TYR A 87 7.90 5.06 -0.31
N GLU A 88 8.93 5.75 -0.80
CA GLU A 88 8.97 7.21 -0.82
C GLU A 88 7.74 7.79 -1.53
N MET A 89 7.46 7.36 -2.76
CA MET A 89 6.31 7.86 -3.53
C MET A 89 4.98 7.73 -2.77
N ARG A 90 4.77 6.64 -2.04
CA ARG A 90 3.49 6.37 -1.36
C ARG A 90 3.42 6.99 0.03
N LEU A 91 4.47 6.85 0.83
CA LEU A 91 4.43 7.27 2.23
C LEU A 91 4.61 8.78 2.39
N PHE A 92 5.43 9.42 1.55
CA PHE A 92 5.51 10.88 1.51
C PHE A 92 4.19 11.50 1.07
N GLU A 93 3.53 10.92 0.08
CA GLU A 93 2.23 11.39 -0.36
C GLU A 93 1.14 11.17 0.71
N ALA A 94 1.18 10.03 1.42
CA ALA A 94 0.27 9.79 2.54
C ALA A 94 0.49 10.80 3.69
N ALA A 95 1.74 11.09 4.03
CA ALA A 95 2.09 12.09 5.04
C ALA A 95 1.64 13.50 4.61
N ARG A 96 1.88 13.88 3.34
CA ARG A 96 1.40 15.16 2.79
C ARG A 96 -0.12 15.28 2.89
N MET A 97 -0.84 14.26 2.43
CA MET A 97 -2.30 14.23 2.47
C MET A 97 -2.83 14.27 3.91
N ALA A 98 -2.17 13.56 4.84
CA ALA A 98 -2.56 13.60 6.25
C ALA A 98 -2.40 15.01 6.84
N LYS A 99 -1.30 15.69 6.52
CA LYS A 99 -1.07 17.08 6.97
C LYS A 99 -2.11 18.04 6.40
N GLU A 100 -2.32 18.01 5.10
CA GLU A 100 -3.26 18.89 4.40
C GLU A 100 -4.72 18.62 4.79
N GLY A 101 -5.05 17.35 5.05
CA GLY A 101 -6.39 16.93 5.47
C GLY A 101 -6.68 17.10 6.96
N GLY A 102 -5.74 17.61 7.76
CA GLY A 102 -5.92 17.84 9.20
C GLY A 102 -6.04 16.53 10.01
N PHE A 103 -5.38 15.46 9.57
CA PHE A 103 -5.24 14.23 10.34
C PHE A 103 -4.14 14.37 11.40
N ASP A 104 -4.32 13.70 12.53
CA ASP A 104 -3.34 13.69 13.61
C ASP A 104 -2.09 12.88 13.22
N ALA A 105 -2.29 11.79 12.46
CA ALA A 105 -1.24 10.89 12.04
C ALA A 105 -1.57 10.19 10.73
N PHE A 106 -0.55 9.53 10.13
CA PHE A 106 -0.75 8.59 9.03
C PHE A 106 -0.16 7.22 9.36
N THR A 107 -0.64 6.19 8.66
CA THR A 107 -0.12 4.82 8.69
C THR A 107 -0.26 4.16 7.33
N SER A 108 0.12 2.87 7.21
CA SER A 108 -0.02 2.14 5.95
C SER A 108 -0.34 0.66 6.16
N SER A 109 -1.24 0.13 5.33
CA SER A 109 -1.53 -1.30 5.23
C SER A 109 -0.34 -2.14 4.75
N LEU A 110 0.72 -1.50 4.24
CA LEU A 110 1.93 -2.20 3.82
C LEU A 110 2.64 -2.93 4.98
N PHE A 111 2.48 -2.44 6.21
CA PHE A 111 3.10 -3.02 7.40
C PHE A 111 2.52 -4.38 7.81
N ILE A 112 1.51 -4.88 7.08
CA ILE A 112 1.01 -6.26 7.22
C ILE A 112 1.84 -7.29 6.45
N SER A 113 2.53 -6.87 5.40
CA SER A 113 3.17 -7.82 4.47
C SER A 113 4.54 -8.28 4.97
N PRO A 114 4.76 -9.60 5.14
CA PRO A 114 6.08 -10.13 5.48
C PRO A 114 7.08 -10.08 4.31
N TYR A 115 6.60 -9.75 3.10
CA TYR A 115 7.42 -9.66 1.89
C TYR A 115 7.96 -8.25 1.61
N GLN A 116 7.55 -7.25 2.40
CA GLN A 116 8.08 -5.90 2.31
C GLN A 116 9.38 -5.78 3.11
N GLN A 117 10.26 -4.86 2.70
CA GLN A 117 11.47 -4.52 3.46
C GLN A 117 11.06 -3.64 4.66
N HIS A 118 10.65 -4.29 5.75
CA HIS A 118 9.95 -3.66 6.86
C HIS A 118 10.69 -2.49 7.49
N GLU A 119 11.97 -2.68 7.82
CA GLU A 119 12.79 -1.63 8.44
C GLU A 119 12.99 -0.44 7.50
N LEU A 120 13.33 -0.71 6.24
CA LEU A 120 13.47 0.32 5.22
C LEU A 120 12.16 1.13 5.05
N MET A 121 11.04 0.44 5.02
CA MET A 121 9.72 1.09 4.89
C MET A 121 9.40 1.95 6.11
N ARG A 122 9.76 1.48 7.32
CA ARG A 122 9.61 2.23 8.56
C ARG A 122 10.49 3.50 8.55
N ASP A 123 11.74 3.40 8.12
CA ASP A 123 12.65 4.53 8.01
C ASP A 123 12.12 5.57 7.01
N VAL A 124 11.58 5.13 5.88
CA VAL A 124 10.92 6.02 4.91
C VAL A 124 9.70 6.72 5.53
N ALA A 125 8.90 6.02 6.32
CA ALA A 125 7.74 6.60 6.99
C ALA A 125 8.14 7.69 8.00
N TYR A 126 9.19 7.48 8.79
CA TYR A 126 9.71 8.51 9.70
C TYR A 126 10.27 9.72 8.96
N ARG A 127 11.00 9.52 7.86
CA ARG A 127 11.45 10.65 7.02
C ARG A 127 10.27 11.44 6.44
N ALA A 128 9.19 10.77 6.05
CA ALA A 128 7.97 11.44 5.60
C ALA A 128 7.28 12.22 6.72
N CYS A 129 7.26 11.66 7.95
CA CYS A 129 6.80 12.33 9.16
C CYS A 129 7.54 13.65 9.41
N GLU A 130 8.88 13.63 9.36
CA GLU A 130 9.72 14.81 9.52
C GLU A 130 9.48 15.85 8.43
N ALA A 131 9.40 15.41 7.17
CA ALA A 131 9.24 16.28 6.01
C ALA A 131 7.93 17.10 6.03
N TYR A 132 6.85 16.52 6.53
CA TYR A 132 5.52 17.16 6.53
C TYR A 132 5.03 17.60 7.90
N GLY A 133 5.75 17.29 8.97
CA GLY A 133 5.36 17.65 10.33
C GLY A 133 4.01 17.02 10.73
N VAL A 134 3.83 15.73 10.43
CA VAL A 134 2.67 14.91 10.80
C VAL A 134 3.15 13.62 11.45
N GLN A 135 2.46 13.10 12.45
CA GLN A 135 2.90 11.90 13.15
C GLN A 135 2.77 10.64 12.27
N PHE A 136 3.70 9.70 12.43
CA PHE A 136 3.57 8.37 11.88
C PHE A 136 3.08 7.42 12.98
N TYR A 137 1.89 6.85 12.78
CA TYR A 137 1.35 5.82 13.66
C TYR A 137 1.90 4.46 13.23
N TYR A 138 2.95 4.03 13.93
CA TYR A 138 3.57 2.73 13.65
C TYR A 138 2.86 1.61 14.42
N GLN A 139 2.44 0.59 13.69
CA GLN A 139 2.00 -0.71 14.21
C GLN A 139 2.48 -1.82 13.28
N ASP A 140 3.06 -2.86 13.87
CA ASP A 140 3.43 -4.07 13.12
C ASP A 140 2.21 -4.96 12.94
N PHE A 141 1.65 -4.98 11.73
CA PHE A 141 0.51 -5.81 11.39
C PHE A 141 0.89 -7.18 10.83
N ARG A 142 2.17 -7.53 10.72
CA ARG A 142 2.62 -8.83 10.16
C ARG A 142 2.01 -10.05 10.86
N PRO A 143 1.78 -10.06 12.19
CA PRO A 143 1.08 -11.16 12.85
C PRO A 143 -0.31 -11.45 12.27
N LEU A 144 -0.98 -10.45 11.72
CA LEU A 144 -2.33 -10.56 11.13
C LEU A 144 -2.33 -11.06 9.67
N PHE A 145 -1.15 -11.23 9.05
CA PHE A 145 -1.07 -11.48 7.60
C PHE A 145 -1.84 -12.73 7.16
N ARG A 146 -1.64 -13.86 7.84
CA ARG A 146 -2.27 -15.13 7.46
C ARG A 146 -3.79 -15.08 7.58
N ASP A 147 -4.27 -14.57 8.69
CA ASP A 147 -5.71 -14.44 8.96
C ASP A 147 -6.36 -13.44 8.02
N GLY A 148 -5.67 -12.33 7.73
CA GLY A 148 -6.12 -11.34 6.75
C GLY A 148 -6.24 -11.92 5.34
N GLN A 149 -5.32 -12.80 4.93
CA GLN A 149 -5.39 -13.48 3.64
C GLN A 149 -6.55 -14.52 3.60
N THR A 150 -6.81 -15.22 4.70
CA THR A 150 -7.93 -16.15 4.80
C THR A 150 -9.25 -15.41 4.69
N ARG A 151 -9.44 -14.37 5.49
CA ARG A 151 -10.63 -13.52 5.44
C ARG A 151 -10.85 -12.88 4.05
N ALA A 152 -9.79 -12.45 3.40
CA ALA A 152 -9.89 -11.87 2.06
C ALA A 152 -10.45 -12.86 1.03
N ARG A 153 -10.12 -14.17 1.13
CA ARG A 153 -10.69 -15.22 0.28
C ARG A 153 -12.16 -15.47 0.61
N GLU A 154 -12.50 -15.53 1.89
CA GLU A 154 -13.89 -15.69 2.34
C GLU A 154 -14.79 -14.56 1.88
N LEU A 155 -14.27 -13.32 1.87
CA LEU A 155 -14.97 -12.15 1.35
C LEU A 155 -14.97 -12.02 -0.17
N GLY A 156 -14.33 -12.96 -0.89
CA GLY A 156 -14.26 -12.94 -2.36
C GLY A 156 -13.43 -11.79 -2.93
N PHE A 157 -12.46 -11.27 -2.18
CA PHE A 157 -11.62 -10.18 -2.66
C PHE A 157 -10.73 -10.59 -3.83
N TYR A 158 -10.41 -9.62 -4.66
CA TYR A 158 -9.33 -9.79 -5.63
C TYR A 158 -8.00 -9.98 -4.90
N ILE A 159 -7.39 -11.15 -5.09
CA ILE A 159 -6.11 -11.51 -4.45
C ILE A 159 -4.96 -11.25 -5.44
N GLN A 160 -4.09 -10.31 -5.09
CA GLN A 160 -2.91 -10.00 -5.88
C GLN A 160 -1.90 -11.17 -5.87
N LYS A 161 -1.21 -11.35 -6.99
CA LYS A 161 -0.25 -12.44 -7.19
C LYS A 161 1.22 -12.01 -7.05
N TYR A 162 1.48 -10.71 -7.00
CA TYR A 162 2.81 -10.10 -6.85
C TYR A 162 2.71 -8.76 -6.10
N CYS A 163 3.84 -8.16 -5.75
CA CYS A 163 3.89 -6.94 -4.95
C CYS A 163 3.12 -5.77 -5.59
N GLY A 164 3.29 -5.56 -6.90
CA GLY A 164 2.52 -4.55 -7.64
C GLY A 164 3.27 -3.93 -8.81
N CYS A 165 4.57 -3.68 -8.71
CA CYS A 165 5.29 -3.02 -9.80
C CYS A 165 5.60 -4.00 -10.95
N VAL A 166 5.82 -3.44 -12.13
CA VAL A 166 6.15 -4.20 -13.35
C VAL A 166 7.37 -5.12 -13.17
N PHE A 167 8.35 -4.70 -12.38
CA PHE A 167 9.53 -5.52 -12.09
C PHE A 167 9.20 -6.71 -11.18
N SER A 168 8.32 -6.53 -10.19
CA SER A 168 7.87 -7.65 -9.35
C SER A 168 6.96 -8.62 -10.10
N GLU A 169 6.25 -8.14 -11.11
CA GLU A 169 5.51 -8.98 -12.05
C GLU A 169 6.45 -9.83 -12.88
N GLN A 170 7.47 -9.19 -13.48
CA GLN A 170 8.50 -9.86 -14.25
C GLN A 170 9.21 -10.95 -13.41
N GLU A 171 9.68 -10.61 -12.21
CA GLU A 171 10.35 -11.55 -11.30
C GLU A 171 9.45 -12.74 -10.93
N ARG A 172 8.14 -12.54 -10.86
CA ARG A 172 7.17 -13.60 -10.54
C ARG A 172 6.93 -14.56 -11.68
N TYR A 173 6.89 -14.08 -12.92
CA TYR A 173 6.40 -14.85 -14.07
C TYR A 173 7.45 -15.14 -15.13
N GLN A 174 8.49 -14.33 -15.25
CA GLN A 174 9.55 -14.58 -16.21
C GLN A 174 10.37 -15.78 -15.77
N LYS A 175 10.32 -16.84 -16.56
CA LYS A 175 11.23 -17.98 -16.42
C LYS A 175 12.62 -17.60 -16.99
N PRO A 176 13.72 -18.16 -16.46
CA PRO A 176 15.02 -18.02 -17.10
C PRO A 176 14.92 -18.35 -18.59
N SER A 177 15.49 -17.51 -19.44
CA SER A 177 15.52 -17.73 -20.89
C SER A 177 16.22 -19.06 -21.17
N ARG A 178 15.51 -19.99 -21.78
CA ARG A 178 16.14 -21.19 -22.36
C ARG A 178 16.59 -20.82 -23.76
N ILE A 179 17.88 -20.99 -24.05
CA ILE A 179 18.35 -21.00 -25.43
C ILE A 179 17.68 -22.23 -26.06
N ILE A 180 16.74 -21.98 -26.95
CA ILE A 180 16.14 -23.05 -27.77
C ILE A 180 17.09 -23.21 -28.94
N PRO A 181 17.73 -24.39 -29.12
CA PRO A 181 18.64 -24.64 -30.22
C PRO A 181 17.93 -24.63 -31.58
#